data_6fe1d54494e664e68d308103bba240d4
#
_entry.id   6fe1d54494e664e68d308103bba240d4
#
_cell.length_a   1.000
_cell.length_b   1.000
_cell.length_c   1.000
_cell.angle_alpha   90.00
_cell.angle_beta   90.00
_cell.angle_gamma   90.00
#
_symmetry.space_group_name_H-M   'P 1'
#
loop_
_entity.id
_entity.type
_entity.pdbx_description
1 polymer ?
#
loop_
_entity_poly.entity_id
_entity_poly.type
_entity_poly.pdbx_seq_one_letter_code
_entity_poly.pdbx_strand_id
1 'polypeptide(L)'
;DKPHFLPMIPTGRFLHETLLVRLKAQLELPHLTPIHRLDRETAGVVIFSHNQGTRGKYQSMFQKRVVKKVYEALAGPIAGRDFPFTYRSRMVDGDKFFVMTEEEGEPNSETLIEVLERRGDIVRYRLHPHTGRKHQLRLHLSSLGAPILNDAFYPVALPCKGDDFSAPLQLLARSISFDDPLTGVQRTFTSERTLDWP
;
A
#
# COMPACT_ATOMS: atom_id res chain seq x y z
N ASP A 1 1.21 8.95 9.35
CA ASP A 1 1.72 9.24 7.99
C ASP A 1 3.13 8.69 7.81
N LYS A 2 3.24 7.40 7.44
CA LYS A 2 4.48 6.63 7.37
C LYS A 2 5.39 7.14 6.24
N PRO A 3 6.70 7.35 6.48
CA PRO A 3 7.64 7.61 5.37
C PRO A 3 7.92 6.35 4.56
N HIS A 4 8.52 6.54 3.37
CA HIS A 4 9.13 5.46 2.62
C HIS A 4 10.22 4.74 3.44
N PHE A 5 10.54 3.51 3.09
CA PHE A 5 11.62 2.69 3.64
C PHE A 5 11.53 2.31 5.12
N LEU A 6 10.48 2.72 5.84
CA LEU A 6 10.28 2.35 7.24
C LEU A 6 9.38 1.10 7.34
N PRO A 7 9.88 -0.03 7.86
CA PRO A 7 9.06 -1.21 8.12
C PRO A 7 7.96 -0.93 9.14
N MET A 8 6.82 -1.60 9.00
CA MET A 8 5.69 -1.43 9.91
C MET A 8 5.94 -2.01 11.31
N ILE A 9 6.46 -3.24 11.34
CA ILE A 9 6.64 -4.04 12.55
C ILE A 9 8.00 -4.75 12.51
N PRO A 10 8.53 -5.19 13.65
CA PRO A 10 9.74 -6.01 13.68
C PRO A 10 9.62 -7.23 12.77
N THR A 11 10.55 -7.36 11.82
CA THR A 11 10.63 -8.47 10.89
C THR A 11 12.00 -8.57 10.24
N GLY A 12 12.49 -9.78 10.00
CA GLY A 12 13.80 -10.04 9.41
C GLY A 12 14.93 -9.29 10.12
N ARG A 13 15.71 -8.50 9.38
CA ARG A 13 16.81 -7.68 9.93
C ARG A 13 16.37 -6.42 10.68
N PHE A 14 15.10 -6.03 10.55
CA PHE A 14 14.56 -4.82 11.17
C PHE A 14 13.87 -5.18 12.48
N LEU A 15 14.59 -5.13 13.60
CA LEU A 15 14.05 -5.47 14.91
C LEU A 15 13.61 -4.21 15.70
N HIS A 16 14.41 -3.15 15.66
CA HIS A 16 14.20 -1.93 16.43
C HIS A 16 13.73 -0.75 15.56
N GLU A 17 14.27 -0.63 14.35
CA GLU A 17 13.98 0.46 13.42
C GLU A 17 12.69 0.18 12.63
N THR A 18 11.55 0.19 13.33
CA THR A 18 10.21 0.01 12.74
C THR A 18 9.25 1.08 13.23
N LEU A 19 8.21 1.35 12.44
CA LEU A 19 7.19 2.34 12.80
C LEU A 19 6.54 2.02 14.15
N LEU A 20 6.21 0.76 14.40
CA LEU A 20 5.59 0.33 15.66
C LEU A 20 6.49 0.58 16.86
N VAL A 21 7.77 0.22 16.78
CA VAL A 21 8.71 0.38 17.90
C VAL A 21 8.92 1.86 18.20
N ARG A 22 9.15 2.66 17.16
CA ARG A 22 9.30 4.13 17.32
C ARG A 22 8.09 4.78 17.95
N LEU A 23 6.87 4.45 17.46
CA LEU A 23 5.63 5.04 18.00
C LEU A 23 5.34 4.58 19.43
N LYS A 24 5.61 3.32 19.77
CA LYS A 24 5.46 2.83 21.15
C LYS A 24 6.33 3.62 22.13
N ALA A 25 7.58 3.87 21.74
CA ALA A 25 8.52 4.63 22.57
C ALA A 25 8.13 6.12 22.63
N GLN A 26 7.82 6.73 21.49
CA GLN A 26 7.52 8.17 21.40
C GLN A 26 6.22 8.55 22.12
N LEU A 27 5.19 7.69 22.04
CA LEU A 27 3.86 7.96 22.57
C LEU A 27 3.62 7.31 23.93
N GLU A 28 4.57 6.53 24.44
CA GLU A 28 4.44 5.74 25.68
C GLU A 28 3.22 4.80 25.67
N LEU A 29 2.91 4.23 24.49
CA LEU A 29 1.76 3.34 24.28
C LEU A 29 2.20 1.88 24.08
N PRO A 30 2.44 1.10 25.17
CA PRO A 30 2.98 -0.25 25.09
C PRO A 30 2.08 -1.22 24.31
N HIS A 31 0.77 -0.97 24.32
CA HIS A 31 -0.24 -1.81 23.67
C HIS A 31 -0.57 -1.39 22.21
N LEU A 32 0.15 -0.41 21.68
CA LEU A 32 -0.01 0.04 20.29
C LEU A 32 0.18 -1.12 19.31
N THR A 33 -0.73 -1.25 18.35
CA THR A 33 -0.70 -2.33 17.35
C THR A 33 -1.27 -1.80 16.03
N PRO A 34 -0.65 -2.07 14.89
CA PRO A 34 -1.23 -1.72 13.60
C PRO A 34 -2.48 -2.58 13.34
N ILE A 35 -3.51 -2.00 12.76
CA ILE A 35 -4.74 -2.71 12.38
C ILE A 35 -4.77 -3.12 10.91
N HIS A 36 -3.86 -2.58 10.12
CA HIS A 36 -3.54 -3.00 8.75
C HIS A 36 -2.05 -2.80 8.46
N ARG A 37 -1.61 -3.16 7.28
CA ARG A 37 -0.19 -3.07 6.89
C ARG A 37 0.01 -2.21 5.65
N LEU A 38 1.18 -1.59 5.57
CA LEU A 38 1.80 -1.10 4.34
C LEU A 38 3.15 -1.78 4.16
N ASP A 39 3.60 -1.90 2.92
CA ASP A 39 4.96 -2.36 2.63
C ASP A 39 6.00 -1.36 3.15
N ARG A 40 7.23 -1.83 3.37
CA ARG A 40 8.34 -0.99 3.82
C ARG A 40 8.52 0.23 2.92
N GLU A 41 8.46 0.04 1.61
CA GLU A 41 8.70 1.04 0.58
C GLU A 41 7.53 2.00 0.38
N THR A 42 6.30 1.58 0.69
CA THR A 42 5.09 2.41 0.53
C THR A 42 4.99 3.44 1.65
N ALA A 43 4.79 4.70 1.29
CA ALA A 43 4.49 5.78 2.25
C ALA A 43 2.99 5.99 2.44
N GLY A 44 2.61 6.80 3.43
CA GLY A 44 1.24 7.30 3.63
C GLY A 44 0.53 6.78 4.86
N VAL A 45 -0.79 6.89 4.86
CA VAL A 45 -1.63 6.72 6.04
C VAL A 45 -1.64 5.27 6.56
N VAL A 46 -1.38 5.13 7.85
CA VAL A 46 -1.49 3.87 8.60
C VAL A 46 -2.28 4.09 9.89
N ILE A 47 -3.20 3.19 10.19
CA ILE A 47 -4.02 3.24 11.40
C ILE A 47 -3.48 2.24 12.44
N PHE A 48 -3.31 2.73 13.67
CA PHE A 48 -2.95 1.93 14.83
C PHE A 48 -4.06 1.95 15.88
N SER A 49 -4.17 0.88 16.65
CA SER A 49 -5.01 0.80 17.83
C SER A 49 -4.14 0.78 19.07
N HIS A 50 -4.47 1.60 20.07
CA HIS A 50 -3.84 1.56 21.38
C HIS A 50 -4.74 0.89 22.44
N ASN A 51 -6.01 0.64 22.12
CA ASN A 51 -6.97 0.00 23.01
C ASN A 51 -7.20 -1.47 22.60
N GLN A 52 -6.81 -2.39 23.49
CA GLN A 52 -6.93 -3.84 23.25
C GLN A 52 -8.39 -4.30 23.14
N GLY A 53 -9.29 -3.74 23.96
CA GLY A 53 -10.71 -4.14 24.02
C GLY A 53 -11.49 -3.80 22.76
N THR A 54 -11.08 -2.79 22.01
CA THR A 54 -11.77 -2.34 20.79
C THR A 54 -11.06 -2.74 19.49
N ARG A 55 -9.80 -3.16 19.58
CA ARG A 55 -8.93 -3.49 18.42
C ARG A 55 -9.59 -4.42 17.41
N GLY A 56 -10.22 -5.49 17.88
CA GLY A 56 -10.88 -6.48 17.03
C GLY A 56 -11.98 -5.90 16.16
N LYS A 57 -12.70 -4.88 16.64
CA LYS A 57 -13.74 -4.20 15.86
C LYS A 57 -13.14 -3.47 14.65
N TYR A 58 -12.01 -2.77 14.86
CA TYR A 58 -11.30 -2.08 13.76
C TYR A 58 -10.65 -3.05 12.78
N GLN A 59 -10.02 -4.12 13.25
CA GLN A 59 -9.44 -5.14 12.38
C GLN A 59 -10.50 -5.82 11.51
N SER A 60 -11.71 -6.06 12.06
CA SER A 60 -12.81 -6.69 11.34
C SER A 60 -13.29 -5.85 10.14
N MET A 61 -13.16 -4.51 10.20
CA MET A 61 -13.51 -3.64 9.04
C MET A 61 -12.66 -3.94 7.82
N PHE A 62 -11.36 -4.18 8.02
CA PHE A 62 -10.45 -4.56 6.92
C PHE A 62 -10.79 -5.94 6.37
N GLN A 63 -11.09 -6.91 7.24
CA GLN A 63 -11.51 -8.25 6.83
C GLN A 63 -12.82 -8.23 6.03
N LYS A 64 -13.77 -7.41 6.46
CA LYS A 64 -15.07 -7.21 5.79
C LYS A 64 -14.98 -6.30 4.56
N ARG A 65 -13.81 -5.71 4.26
CA ARG A 65 -13.57 -4.80 3.12
C ARG A 65 -14.47 -3.56 3.10
N VAL A 66 -14.92 -3.09 4.25
CA VAL A 66 -15.74 -1.88 4.36
C VAL A 66 -14.92 -0.61 4.46
N VAL A 67 -13.59 -0.72 4.57
CA VAL A 67 -12.65 0.40 4.60
C VAL A 67 -12.35 0.85 3.18
N LYS A 68 -12.61 2.11 2.86
CA LYS A 68 -12.24 2.73 1.60
C LYS A 68 -10.78 3.17 1.67
N LYS A 69 -9.98 2.72 0.73
CA LYS A 69 -8.54 3.04 0.62
C LYS A 69 -8.29 3.71 -0.72
N VAL A 70 -7.56 4.80 -0.71
CA VAL A 70 -7.11 5.49 -1.92
C VAL A 70 -5.60 5.53 -1.90
N TYR A 71 -5.00 5.12 -3.01
CA TYR A 71 -3.56 5.23 -3.24
C TYR A 71 -3.30 6.11 -4.46
N GLU A 72 -2.11 6.67 -4.51
CA GLU A 72 -1.57 7.32 -5.70
C GLU A 72 -0.26 6.66 -6.10
N ALA A 73 -0.03 6.55 -7.40
CA ALA A 73 1.20 6.00 -7.94
C ALA A 73 1.66 6.79 -9.17
N LEU A 74 2.97 6.92 -9.36
CA LEU A 74 3.58 7.37 -10.61
C LEU A 74 4.12 6.15 -11.35
N ALA A 75 3.70 6.01 -12.62
CA ALA A 75 4.10 4.89 -13.47
C ALA A 75 4.07 5.32 -14.95
N GLY A 76 4.51 4.45 -15.84
CA GLY A 76 4.35 4.65 -17.28
C GLY A 76 2.87 4.61 -17.72
N PRO A 77 2.57 4.92 -18.99
CA PRO A 77 1.21 4.85 -19.51
C PRO A 77 0.74 3.39 -19.67
N ILE A 78 -0.46 3.09 -19.23
CA ILE A 78 -1.14 1.84 -19.54
C ILE A 78 -1.78 1.98 -20.93
N ALA A 79 -1.40 1.11 -21.86
CA ALA A 79 -1.91 1.12 -23.22
C ALA A 79 -3.21 0.32 -23.37
N GLY A 80 -4.03 0.68 -24.37
CA GLY A 80 -5.20 -0.10 -24.78
C GLY A 80 -6.32 -0.19 -23.75
N ARG A 81 -6.44 0.80 -22.86
CA ARG A 81 -7.49 0.86 -21.84
C ARG A 81 -8.12 2.24 -21.77
N ASP A 82 -9.45 2.25 -21.65
CA ASP A 82 -10.19 3.45 -21.29
C ASP A 82 -10.29 3.55 -19.76
N PHE A 83 -10.17 4.76 -19.22
CA PHE A 83 -10.23 5.02 -17.79
C PHE A 83 -11.55 5.68 -17.38
N PRO A 84 -12.10 5.40 -16.20
CA PRO A 84 -11.58 4.43 -15.21
C PRO A 84 -11.88 2.98 -15.61
N PHE A 85 -11.06 2.03 -15.15
CA PHE A 85 -11.36 0.61 -15.30
C PHE A 85 -10.99 -0.20 -14.05
N THR A 86 -11.60 -1.36 -13.89
CA THR A 86 -11.29 -2.29 -12.80
C THR A 86 -10.42 -3.42 -13.32
N TYR A 87 -9.25 -3.58 -12.71
CA TYR A 87 -8.37 -4.70 -12.95
C TYR A 87 -8.56 -5.79 -11.90
N ARG A 88 -8.72 -7.03 -12.36
CA ARG A 88 -8.90 -8.22 -11.52
C ARG A 88 -7.90 -9.28 -11.93
N SER A 89 -7.29 -9.94 -10.95
CA SER A 89 -6.39 -11.05 -11.21
C SER A 89 -6.39 -12.06 -10.06
N ARG A 90 -5.91 -13.25 -10.35
CA ARG A 90 -5.57 -14.25 -9.35
C ARG A 90 -4.11 -14.06 -8.94
N MET A 91 -3.88 -13.55 -7.75
CA MET A 91 -2.54 -13.36 -7.19
C MET A 91 -2.16 -14.53 -6.29
N VAL A 92 -0.96 -15.05 -6.47
CA VAL A 92 -0.34 -16.12 -5.68
C VAL A 92 1.07 -15.73 -5.25
N ASP A 93 1.66 -16.49 -4.33
CA ASP A 93 3.08 -16.31 -3.98
C ASP A 93 3.95 -16.67 -5.18
N GLY A 94 4.92 -15.82 -5.50
CA GLY A 94 5.87 -16.06 -6.58
C GLY A 94 7.03 -16.96 -6.15
N ASP A 95 7.94 -17.27 -7.09
CA ASP A 95 9.11 -18.13 -6.86
C ASP A 95 10.01 -17.66 -5.71
N LYS A 96 10.09 -16.35 -5.52
CA LYS A 96 10.78 -15.75 -4.37
C LYS A 96 9.75 -15.38 -3.30
N PHE A 97 9.95 -15.81 -2.07
CA PHE A 97 9.02 -15.62 -0.95
C PHE A 97 8.57 -14.17 -0.70
N PHE A 98 9.30 -13.20 -1.22
CA PHE A 98 9.00 -11.77 -1.05
C PHE A 98 8.25 -11.14 -2.23
N VAL A 99 8.05 -11.84 -3.35
CA VAL A 99 7.27 -11.35 -4.51
C VAL A 99 5.94 -12.09 -4.64
N MET A 100 5.03 -11.49 -5.38
CA MET A 100 3.77 -12.10 -5.82
C MET A 100 3.79 -12.25 -7.34
N THR A 101 2.99 -13.18 -7.86
CA THR A 101 2.77 -13.36 -9.30
C THR A 101 1.28 -13.51 -9.58
N GLU A 102 0.91 -13.42 -10.87
CA GLU A 102 -0.44 -13.69 -11.33
C GLU A 102 -0.50 -15.06 -12.02
N GLU A 103 -1.58 -15.77 -11.80
CA GLU A 103 -1.89 -17.03 -12.46
C GLU A 103 -3.28 -16.99 -13.08
N GLU A 104 -3.55 -17.88 -14.01
CA GLU A 104 -4.91 -18.12 -14.52
C GLU A 104 -5.81 -18.67 -13.41
N GLY A 105 -7.09 -18.28 -13.44
CA GLY A 105 -8.10 -18.77 -12.51
C GLY A 105 -8.99 -17.67 -11.94
N GLU A 106 -9.86 -18.03 -11.01
CA GLU A 106 -10.79 -17.10 -10.38
C GLU A 106 -10.07 -15.95 -9.67
N PRO A 107 -10.37 -14.69 -10.01
CA PRO A 107 -9.71 -13.53 -9.41
C PRO A 107 -9.90 -13.46 -7.90
N ASN A 108 -8.82 -13.18 -7.19
CA ASN A 108 -8.80 -12.96 -5.75
C ASN A 108 -8.32 -11.57 -5.34
N SER A 109 -8.05 -10.73 -6.33
CA SER A 109 -7.63 -9.34 -6.18
C SER A 109 -8.38 -8.43 -7.14
N GLU A 110 -8.66 -7.20 -6.70
CA GLU A 110 -9.42 -6.21 -7.46
C GLU A 110 -8.96 -4.79 -7.12
N THR A 111 -8.70 -3.98 -8.16
CA THR A 111 -8.33 -2.57 -8.06
C THR A 111 -9.02 -1.74 -9.14
N LEU A 112 -9.76 -0.70 -8.75
CA LEU A 112 -10.22 0.33 -9.68
C LEU A 112 -9.05 1.31 -9.92
N ILE A 113 -8.79 1.63 -11.19
CA ILE A 113 -7.68 2.46 -11.65
C ILE A 113 -8.22 3.66 -12.41
N GLU A 114 -7.81 4.85 -11.99
CA GLU A 114 -8.15 6.14 -12.58
C GLU A 114 -6.86 6.90 -12.92
N VAL A 115 -6.92 7.76 -13.93
CA VAL A 115 -5.85 8.71 -14.25
C VAL A 115 -6.14 10.04 -13.55
N LEU A 116 -5.17 10.55 -12.79
CA LEU A 116 -5.24 11.88 -12.19
C LEU A 116 -4.57 12.93 -13.08
N GLU A 117 -3.38 12.61 -13.58
CA GLU A 117 -2.55 13.56 -14.30
C GLU A 117 -1.59 12.83 -15.24
N ARG A 118 -1.23 13.45 -16.36
CA ARG A 118 -0.20 12.96 -17.30
C ARG A 118 0.83 14.06 -17.54
N ARG A 119 2.12 13.69 -17.48
CA ARG A 119 3.25 14.55 -17.84
C ARG A 119 4.23 13.75 -18.67
N GLY A 120 4.24 13.99 -19.99
CA GLY A 120 5.04 13.19 -20.91
C GLY A 120 4.69 11.71 -20.81
N ASP A 121 5.71 10.87 -20.58
CA ASP A 121 5.59 9.43 -20.44
C ASP A 121 5.30 8.95 -19.01
N ILE A 122 4.96 9.88 -18.09
CA ILE A 122 4.62 9.54 -16.73
C ILE A 122 3.17 9.91 -16.43
N VAL A 123 2.49 8.98 -15.78
CA VAL A 123 1.08 9.11 -15.40
C VAL A 123 0.96 8.96 -13.88
N ARG A 124 0.23 9.87 -13.27
CA ARG A 124 -0.23 9.76 -11.89
C ARG A 124 -1.57 9.07 -11.87
N TYR A 125 -1.59 7.89 -11.30
CA TYR A 125 -2.80 7.10 -11.12
C TYR A 125 -3.39 7.28 -9.73
N ARG A 126 -4.72 7.23 -9.65
CA ARG A 126 -5.46 6.96 -8.41
C ARG A 126 -5.92 5.52 -8.42
N LEU A 127 -5.67 4.82 -7.32
CA LEU A 127 -5.91 3.39 -7.19
C LEU A 127 -6.82 3.13 -5.99
N HIS A 128 -7.90 2.39 -6.22
CA HIS A 128 -8.87 2.02 -5.18
C HIS A 128 -8.87 0.49 -5.02
N PRO A 129 -7.99 -0.07 -4.17
CA PRO A 129 -7.96 -1.52 -3.96
C PRO A 129 -9.18 -1.98 -3.14
N HIS A 130 -10.05 -2.78 -3.73
CA HIS A 130 -11.16 -3.43 -3.02
C HIS A 130 -10.64 -4.56 -2.12
N THR A 131 -9.67 -5.30 -2.57
CA THR A 131 -8.94 -6.31 -1.81
C THR A 131 -7.65 -5.72 -1.21
N GLY A 132 -6.90 -6.50 -0.45
CA GLY A 132 -5.66 -6.04 0.19
C GLY A 132 -4.56 -7.12 0.20
N ARG A 133 -4.26 -7.70 -0.99
CA ARG A 133 -3.18 -8.68 -1.14
C ARG A 133 -1.80 -8.01 -1.00
N LYS A 134 -0.82 -8.78 -0.56
CA LYS A 134 0.58 -8.35 -0.54
C LYS A 134 1.00 -7.85 -1.92
N HIS A 135 1.62 -6.69 -2.00
CA HIS A 135 2.10 -6.04 -3.23
C HIS A 135 1.04 -5.82 -4.33
N GLN A 136 -0.27 -5.88 -4.00
CA GLN A 136 -1.34 -5.89 -5.01
C GLN A 136 -1.20 -4.78 -6.05
N LEU A 137 -1.08 -3.52 -5.64
CA LEU A 137 -1.02 -2.38 -6.55
C LEU A 137 0.25 -2.39 -7.42
N ARG A 138 1.35 -2.84 -6.85
CA ARG A 138 2.65 -2.96 -7.52
C ARG A 138 2.59 -4.00 -8.64
N LEU A 139 2.07 -5.20 -8.33
CA LEU A 139 1.90 -6.27 -9.30
C LEU A 139 0.88 -5.89 -10.37
N HIS A 140 -0.30 -5.37 -10.01
CA HIS A 140 -1.33 -4.98 -10.97
C HIS A 140 -0.82 -3.97 -12.01
N LEU A 141 -0.14 -2.89 -11.58
CA LEU A 141 0.42 -1.93 -12.52
C LEU A 141 1.54 -2.54 -13.38
N SER A 142 2.37 -3.39 -12.78
CA SER A 142 3.41 -4.10 -13.52
C SER A 142 2.84 -5.04 -14.59
N SER A 143 1.81 -5.82 -14.27
CA SER A 143 1.11 -6.72 -15.21
C SER A 143 0.43 -5.96 -16.35
N LEU A 144 0.04 -4.72 -16.11
CA LEU A 144 -0.51 -3.82 -17.13
C LEU A 144 0.56 -3.12 -17.98
N GLY A 145 1.83 -3.49 -17.83
CA GLY A 145 2.96 -2.92 -18.57
C GLY A 145 3.42 -1.54 -18.06
N ALA A 146 2.91 -1.10 -16.92
CA ALA A 146 3.22 0.19 -16.31
C ALA A 146 3.74 0.02 -14.86
N PRO A 147 4.91 -0.60 -14.64
CA PRO A 147 5.45 -0.76 -13.29
C PRO A 147 5.60 0.60 -12.61
N ILE A 148 5.36 0.63 -11.31
CA ILE A 148 5.49 1.85 -10.50
C ILE A 148 6.95 2.29 -10.52
N LEU A 149 7.19 3.59 -10.64
CA LEU A 149 8.53 4.15 -10.65
C LEU A 149 9.30 3.78 -9.38
N ASN A 150 10.54 3.39 -9.56
CA ASN A 150 11.46 2.96 -8.50
C ASN A 150 11.05 1.68 -7.76
N ASP A 151 10.17 0.86 -8.35
CA ASP A 151 9.84 -0.43 -7.77
C ASP A 151 11.03 -1.40 -7.90
N ALA A 152 11.55 -1.84 -6.73
CA ALA A 152 12.68 -2.76 -6.67
C ALA A 152 12.28 -4.24 -6.88
N PHE A 153 10.98 -4.56 -6.93
CA PHE A 153 10.49 -5.94 -7.04
C PHE A 153 9.80 -6.26 -8.35
N TYR A 154 9.24 -5.25 -9.02
CA TYR A 154 8.47 -5.43 -10.25
C TYR A 154 8.93 -4.49 -11.36
N PRO A 155 8.97 -4.95 -12.62
CA PRO A 155 8.59 -6.29 -13.11
C PRO A 155 9.61 -7.39 -12.77
N VAL A 156 10.84 -7.02 -12.42
CA VAL A 156 11.94 -7.95 -12.08
C VAL A 156 12.55 -7.53 -10.76
N ALA A 157 12.64 -8.48 -9.83
CA ALA A 157 13.25 -8.21 -8.54
C ALA A 157 14.74 -7.88 -8.67
N LEU A 158 15.08 -6.64 -8.35
CA LEU A 158 16.45 -6.14 -8.33
C LEU A 158 17.22 -6.65 -7.10
N PRO A 159 18.54 -6.71 -7.15
CA PRO A 159 19.35 -6.94 -5.96
C PRO A 159 19.02 -5.93 -4.85
N CYS A 160 19.09 -6.39 -3.60
CA CYS A 160 18.83 -5.51 -2.46
C CYS A 160 19.83 -4.33 -2.46
N LYS A 161 19.32 -3.10 -2.54
CA LYS A 161 20.13 -1.87 -2.52
C LYS A 161 20.68 -1.51 -1.13
N GLY A 162 20.48 -2.36 -0.13
CA GLY A 162 20.91 -2.05 1.24
C GLY A 162 20.17 -0.85 1.83
N ASP A 163 20.93 0.17 2.22
CA ASP A 163 20.42 1.41 2.84
C ASP A 163 20.42 2.60 1.84
N ASP A 164 20.31 2.31 0.54
CA ASP A 164 20.09 3.34 -0.47
C ASP A 164 18.64 3.81 -0.45
N PHE A 165 18.42 5.05 -0.02
CA PHE A 165 17.12 5.71 0.07
C PHE A 165 16.90 6.77 -1.03
N SER A 166 17.78 6.84 -2.03
CA SER A 166 17.78 7.89 -3.06
C SER A 166 16.59 7.82 -4.03
N ALA A 167 16.00 6.61 -4.21
CA ALA A 167 14.94 6.37 -5.17
C ALA A 167 13.72 5.70 -4.48
N PRO A 168 12.86 6.47 -3.78
CA PRO A 168 11.69 5.93 -3.12
C PRO A 168 10.67 5.40 -4.14
N LEU A 169 10.04 4.27 -3.81
CA LEU A 169 8.91 3.72 -4.56
C LEU A 169 7.83 4.79 -4.69
N GLN A 170 7.45 5.15 -5.90
CA GLN A 170 6.44 6.18 -6.15
C GLN A 170 5.02 5.63 -5.94
N LEU A 171 4.75 5.14 -4.72
CA LEU A 171 3.45 4.64 -4.25
C LEU A 171 3.13 5.23 -2.88
N LEU A 172 1.97 5.87 -2.78
CA LEU A 172 1.49 6.58 -1.59
C LEU A 172 0.09 6.10 -1.19
N ALA A 173 -0.08 5.64 0.04
CA ALA A 173 -1.38 5.44 0.66
C ALA A 173 -1.99 6.82 0.99
N ARG A 174 -2.72 7.41 0.02
CA ARG A 174 -3.21 8.78 0.05
C ARG A 174 -4.23 9.00 1.15
N SER A 175 -5.25 8.16 1.22
CA SER A 175 -6.28 8.30 2.23
C SER A 175 -6.93 6.98 2.61
N ILE A 176 -7.52 6.98 3.79
CA ILE A 176 -8.33 5.90 4.33
C ILE A 176 -9.59 6.47 4.95
N SER A 177 -10.76 5.87 4.63
CA SER A 177 -12.05 6.30 5.17
C SER A 177 -12.87 5.09 5.62
N PHE A 178 -13.55 5.23 6.74
CA PHE A 178 -14.43 4.22 7.30
C PHE A 178 -15.44 4.83 8.27
N ASP A 179 -16.52 4.12 8.53
CA ASP A 179 -17.41 4.44 9.64
C ASP A 179 -16.83 3.83 10.91
N ASP A 180 -16.60 4.68 11.92
CA ASP A 180 -16.01 4.26 13.19
C ASP A 180 -16.91 3.18 13.85
N PRO A 181 -16.38 1.97 14.13
CA PRO A 181 -17.19 0.83 14.58
C PRO A 181 -17.71 0.97 16.01
N LEU A 182 -17.35 2.04 16.72
CA LEU A 182 -17.82 2.34 18.07
C LEU A 182 -18.89 3.43 18.07
N THR A 183 -18.72 4.44 17.21
CA THR A 183 -19.56 5.64 17.21
C THR A 183 -20.44 5.78 15.98
N GLY A 184 -20.18 5.03 14.90
CA GLY A 184 -20.83 5.16 13.61
C GLY A 184 -20.44 6.43 12.83
N VAL A 185 -19.59 7.28 13.39
CA VAL A 185 -19.16 8.53 12.74
C VAL A 185 -18.16 8.21 11.62
N GLN A 186 -18.37 8.77 10.45
CA GLN A 186 -17.42 8.65 9.36
C GLN A 186 -16.08 9.33 9.70
N ARG A 187 -15.00 8.59 9.53
CA ARG A 187 -13.62 9.05 9.71
C ARG A 187 -12.89 9.02 8.38
N THR A 188 -12.13 10.06 8.11
CA THR A 188 -11.23 10.14 6.95
C THR A 188 -9.89 10.69 7.38
N PHE A 189 -8.83 10.01 6.98
CA PHE A 189 -7.45 10.41 7.23
C PHE A 189 -6.73 10.51 5.89
N THR A 190 -5.99 11.59 5.69
CA THR A 190 -5.28 11.87 4.44
C THR A 190 -3.81 12.11 4.73
N SER A 191 -2.95 11.55 3.89
CA SER A 191 -1.51 11.77 3.95
C SER A 191 -1.17 13.20 3.50
N GLU A 192 -0.26 13.86 4.22
CA GLU A 192 0.32 15.15 3.85
C GLU A 192 1.50 14.99 2.89
N ARG A 193 1.95 13.74 2.65
CA ARG A 193 3.05 13.45 1.73
C ARG A 193 2.62 13.58 0.28
N THR A 194 3.60 13.81 -0.58
CA THR A 194 3.44 13.87 -2.03
C THR A 194 4.36 12.86 -2.71
N LEU A 195 4.02 12.48 -3.93
CA LEU A 195 4.92 11.74 -4.82
C LEU A 195 5.81 12.73 -5.55
N ASP A 196 7.06 12.34 -5.78
CA ASP A 196 8.05 13.17 -6.45
C ASP A 196 8.00 12.90 -7.95
N TRP A 197 7.58 13.90 -8.72
CA TRP A 197 7.70 13.86 -10.19
C TRP A 197 9.18 13.91 -10.56
N PRO A 198 9.65 13.02 -11.45
CA PRO A 198 11.01 13.04 -11.97
C PRO A 198 11.27 14.24 -12.91
#